data_58f8cc9f626a0a2b474872e7a9042d1f
#
_entry.id   58f8cc9f626a0a2b474872e7a9042d1f
#
_cell.length_a   1.000
_cell.length_b   1.000
_cell.length_c   1.000
_cell.angle_alpha   90.00
_cell.angle_beta   90.00
_cell.angle_gamma   90.00
#
_symmetry.space_group_name_H-M   'P 1'
#
loop_
_entity.id
_entity.type
_entity.pdbx_description
1 polymer ?
#
loop_
_entity_poly.entity_id
_entity_poly.type
_entity_poly.pdbx_seq_one_letter_code
_entity_poly.pdbx_strand_id
1 'polypeptide(L)'
;LHAVSSGDLLADRRYEYARAYLDAGDHAAAADLFLQALERTPGWLPALVGAADALAADGRREEAEPLLREAAERDHDGLFGISLKLAALGLAEVPDAPPAAYVRGLFDDYADRFETALVEDLGYRAPWLIADLIDRVRPGASFARGLDLGCGTGLMAEVLKGRIEHVSGCDLSPEMIGRAEAGRRYQRLVVADAATFLAAADDGYDLVTAADVLVYVGALDTLFPAVADRLAPDGLFSFTVEEADSDGLVLRDSLRYAHGESYVRRVLAEAGLAVVELERDTLRFDRGEPIRGLIVVARHEG
;
A
#
# COMPACT_ATOMS: atom_id res chain seq x y z
N LEU A 1 -6.41 13.03 3.34
CA LEU A 1 -7.32 13.05 4.50
C LEU A 1 -7.77 14.49 4.74
N HIS A 2 -9.01 14.81 4.38
CA HIS A 2 -9.59 16.11 4.73
C HIS A 2 -9.76 16.18 6.24
N ALA A 3 -9.04 17.09 6.90
CA ALA A 3 -9.18 17.29 8.32
C ALA A 3 -10.61 17.78 8.64
N VAL A 4 -11.29 17.07 9.50
CA VAL A 4 -12.54 17.58 10.08
C VAL A 4 -12.20 18.87 10.84
N SER A 5 -12.96 19.96 10.59
CA SER A 5 -12.76 21.26 11.25
C SER A 5 -12.63 21.10 12.77
N SER A 6 -11.72 21.85 13.35
CA SER A 6 -11.55 21.90 14.81
C SER A 6 -12.71 22.58 15.55
N GLY A 7 -13.56 23.31 14.81
CA GLY A 7 -14.58 24.23 15.35
C GLY A 7 -14.05 25.62 15.72
N ASP A 8 -12.75 25.87 15.63
CA ASP A 8 -12.11 27.17 15.80
C ASP A 8 -11.46 27.64 14.49
N LEU A 9 -11.99 28.70 13.89
CA LEU A 9 -11.53 29.21 12.61
C LEU A 9 -10.04 29.59 12.58
N LEU A 10 -9.48 30.00 13.70
CA LEU A 10 -8.06 30.36 13.77
C LEU A 10 -7.19 29.11 13.86
N ALA A 11 -7.64 28.09 14.57
CA ALA A 11 -6.97 26.80 14.60
C ALA A 11 -6.99 26.15 13.19
N ASP A 12 -8.14 26.14 12.54
CA ASP A 12 -8.28 25.61 11.16
C ASP A 12 -7.33 26.33 10.18
N ARG A 13 -7.27 27.69 10.25
CA ARG A 13 -6.34 28.47 9.42
C ARG A 13 -4.88 28.16 9.69
N ARG A 14 -4.49 28.03 10.96
CA ARG A 14 -3.12 27.68 11.32
C ARG A 14 -2.75 26.30 10.80
N TYR A 15 -3.68 25.35 10.89
CA TYR A 15 -3.52 24.01 10.36
C TYR A 15 -3.28 24.02 8.84
N GLU A 16 -4.09 24.79 8.08
CA GLU A 16 -3.90 24.89 6.62
C GLU A 16 -2.56 25.53 6.25
N TYR A 17 -2.13 26.58 6.96
CA TYR A 17 -0.81 27.16 6.75
C TYR A 17 0.30 26.17 7.14
N ALA A 18 0.15 25.45 8.23
CA ALA A 18 1.11 24.43 8.65
C ALA A 18 1.28 23.36 7.59
N ARG A 19 0.19 22.89 6.98
CA ARG A 19 0.23 21.95 5.84
C ARG A 19 1.02 22.51 4.66
N ALA A 20 0.75 23.76 4.28
CA ALA A 20 1.46 24.40 3.19
C ALA A 20 2.99 24.51 3.45
N TYR A 21 3.40 24.79 4.69
CA TYR A 21 4.82 24.78 5.06
C TYR A 21 5.41 23.36 5.05
N LEU A 22 4.66 22.36 5.50
CA LEU A 22 5.08 20.96 5.46
C LEU A 22 5.31 20.51 4.02
N ASP A 23 4.38 20.83 3.10
CA ASP A 23 4.50 20.54 1.68
C ASP A 23 5.68 21.27 1.01
N ALA A 24 6.02 22.46 1.51
CA ALA A 24 7.18 23.24 1.07
C ALA A 24 8.51 22.76 1.69
N GLY A 25 8.50 21.78 2.62
CA GLY A 25 9.66 21.27 3.32
C GLY A 25 10.16 22.14 4.48
N ASP A 26 9.43 23.18 4.87
CA ASP A 26 9.73 23.98 6.07
C ASP A 26 9.10 23.33 7.32
N HIS A 27 9.74 22.26 7.77
CA HIS A 27 9.24 21.41 8.84
C HIS A 27 9.16 22.14 10.19
N ALA A 28 10.12 23.03 10.47
CA ALA A 28 10.13 23.81 11.71
C ALA A 28 8.95 24.79 11.78
N ALA A 29 8.68 25.56 10.71
CA ALA A 29 7.54 26.47 10.65
C ALA A 29 6.20 25.71 10.67
N ALA A 30 6.14 24.54 10.01
CA ALA A 30 4.96 23.67 10.06
C ALA A 30 4.67 23.20 11.49
N ALA A 31 5.67 22.70 12.20
CA ALA A 31 5.55 22.24 13.58
C ALA A 31 5.02 23.37 14.50
N ASP A 32 5.60 24.56 14.41
CA ASP A 32 5.18 25.71 15.22
C ASP A 32 3.71 26.07 14.98
N LEU A 33 3.24 26.07 13.75
CA LEU A 33 1.84 26.40 13.43
C LEU A 33 0.86 25.31 13.86
N PHE A 34 1.22 24.01 13.73
CA PHE A 34 0.40 22.94 14.27
C PHE A 34 0.29 23.02 15.79
N LEU A 35 1.40 23.27 16.49
CA LEU A 35 1.40 23.45 17.95
C LEU A 35 0.54 24.66 18.38
N GLN A 36 0.61 25.77 17.66
CA GLN A 36 -0.27 26.92 17.91
C GLN A 36 -1.75 26.60 17.61
N ALA A 37 -2.07 25.70 16.68
CA ALA A 37 -3.43 25.22 16.50
C ALA A 37 -3.90 24.40 17.71
N LEU A 38 -3.02 23.53 18.26
CA LEU A 38 -3.28 22.75 19.47
C LEU A 38 -3.43 23.60 20.74
N GLU A 39 -2.74 24.74 20.86
CA GLU A 39 -2.97 25.68 21.95
C GLU A 39 -4.42 26.17 21.99
N ARG A 40 -5.07 26.30 20.83
CA ARG A 40 -6.47 26.73 20.73
C ARG A 40 -7.46 25.59 20.85
N THR A 41 -7.11 24.46 20.28
CA THR A 41 -7.96 23.24 20.22
C THR A 41 -7.17 22.04 20.71
N PRO A 42 -6.95 21.91 22.04
CA PRO A 42 -6.22 20.79 22.60
C PRO A 42 -6.84 19.45 22.19
N GLY A 43 -5.98 18.49 21.79
CA GLY A 43 -6.41 17.16 21.40
C GLY A 43 -7.08 17.05 20.03
N TRP A 44 -7.02 18.07 19.19
CA TRP A 44 -7.49 17.99 17.80
C TRP A 44 -6.58 17.05 17.01
N LEU A 45 -7.12 15.86 16.72
CA LEU A 45 -6.35 14.73 16.18
C LEU A 45 -5.56 15.08 14.89
N PRO A 46 -6.11 15.76 13.86
CA PRO A 46 -5.33 16.15 12.70
C PRO A 46 -4.12 17.02 13.02
N ALA A 47 -4.26 17.95 13.99
CA ALA A 47 -3.16 18.82 14.38
C ALA A 47 -2.12 18.10 15.24
N LEU A 48 -2.51 17.14 16.09
CA LEU A 48 -1.58 16.28 16.83
C LEU A 48 -0.69 15.50 15.85
N VAL A 49 -1.30 14.87 14.85
CA VAL A 49 -0.57 14.09 13.85
C VAL A 49 0.31 14.99 12.98
N GLY A 50 -0.23 16.12 12.51
CA GLY A 50 0.54 17.07 11.69
C GLY A 50 1.75 17.66 12.44
N ALA A 51 1.58 18.00 13.73
CA ALA A 51 2.69 18.46 14.57
C ALA A 51 3.75 17.37 14.73
N ALA A 52 3.33 16.15 15.01
CA ALA A 52 4.25 15.03 15.19
C ALA A 52 5.01 14.70 13.89
N ASP A 53 4.34 14.70 12.74
CA ASP A 53 4.98 14.47 11.43
C ASP A 53 6.00 15.57 11.13
N ALA A 54 5.65 16.84 11.36
CA ALA A 54 6.56 17.98 11.16
C ALA A 54 7.76 17.93 12.08
N LEU A 55 7.56 17.62 13.37
CA LEU A 55 8.63 17.49 14.36
C LEU A 55 9.56 16.32 14.01
N ALA A 56 9.01 15.18 13.62
CA ALA A 56 9.79 14.02 13.22
C ALA A 56 10.65 14.33 11.99
N ALA A 57 10.10 15.02 10.99
CA ALA A 57 10.80 15.45 9.79
C ALA A 57 11.88 16.51 10.08
N ASP A 58 11.69 17.35 11.13
CA ASP A 58 12.68 18.31 11.63
C ASP A 58 13.75 17.65 12.53
N GLY A 59 13.68 16.32 12.73
CA GLY A 59 14.60 15.55 13.58
C GLY A 59 14.31 15.61 15.09
N ARG A 60 13.21 16.23 15.51
CA ARG A 60 12.77 16.42 16.90
C ARG A 60 11.89 15.28 17.39
N ARG A 61 12.39 14.04 17.30
CA ARG A 61 11.64 12.79 17.58
C ARG A 61 11.11 12.73 19.02
N GLU A 62 11.88 13.20 19.99
CA GLU A 62 11.49 13.21 21.41
C GLU A 62 10.26 14.10 21.68
N GLU A 63 10.07 15.15 20.88
CA GLU A 63 8.91 16.03 20.97
C GLU A 63 7.71 15.48 20.17
N ALA A 64 7.95 14.70 19.11
CA ALA A 64 6.88 14.05 18.34
C ALA A 64 6.22 12.89 19.11
N GLU A 65 6.98 12.14 19.92
CA GLU A 65 6.47 10.98 20.67
C GLU A 65 5.23 11.25 21.50
N PRO A 66 5.20 12.24 22.43
CA PRO A 66 4.02 12.48 23.27
C PRO A 66 2.78 12.84 22.46
N LEU A 67 2.95 13.54 21.32
CA LEU A 67 1.85 13.89 20.43
C LEU A 67 1.28 12.67 19.73
N LEU A 68 2.14 11.75 19.26
CA LEU A 68 1.69 10.48 18.66
C LEU A 68 1.00 9.58 19.69
N ARG A 69 1.48 9.54 20.93
CA ARG A 69 0.82 8.77 22.00
C ARG A 69 -0.55 9.34 22.34
N GLU A 70 -0.67 10.66 22.45
CA GLU A 70 -1.97 11.32 22.64
C GLU A 70 -2.90 11.08 21.44
N ALA A 71 -2.36 11.14 20.20
CA ALA A 71 -3.11 10.85 18.99
C ALA A 71 -3.60 9.38 18.96
N ALA A 72 -2.79 8.42 19.41
CA ALA A 72 -3.17 7.01 19.48
C ALA A 72 -4.37 6.74 20.38
N GLU A 73 -4.49 7.50 21.50
CA GLU A 73 -5.64 7.40 22.40
C GLU A 73 -6.96 7.88 21.75
N ARG A 74 -6.88 8.63 20.65
CA ARG A 74 -8.02 9.27 19.98
C ARG A 74 -8.33 8.66 18.62
N ASP A 75 -7.34 8.02 17.97
CA ASP A 75 -7.47 7.39 16.65
C ASP A 75 -8.00 5.95 16.78
N HIS A 76 -9.23 5.81 17.30
CA HIS A 76 -9.83 4.49 17.54
C HIS A 76 -10.00 3.65 16.28
N ASP A 77 -10.22 4.29 15.14
CA ASP A 77 -10.39 3.61 13.85
C ASP A 77 -9.06 3.35 13.12
N GLY A 78 -7.94 3.89 13.63
CA GLY A 78 -6.61 3.77 13.01
C GLY A 78 -6.44 4.57 11.72
N LEU A 79 -7.26 5.61 11.51
CA LEU A 79 -7.31 6.39 10.27
C LEU A 79 -5.98 7.09 9.94
N PHE A 80 -5.23 7.50 10.95
CA PHE A 80 -3.97 8.24 10.79
C PHE A 80 -2.72 7.36 10.79
N GLY A 81 -2.87 6.04 10.93
CA GLY A 81 -1.74 5.11 10.92
C GLY A 81 -0.73 5.34 12.05
N ILE A 82 -1.19 5.73 13.23
CA ILE A 82 -0.32 6.12 14.36
C ILE A 82 0.63 4.99 14.76
N SER A 83 0.17 3.73 14.72
CA SER A 83 1.02 2.56 15.01
C SER A 83 2.22 2.46 14.08
N LEU A 84 2.02 2.73 12.79
CA LEU A 84 3.09 2.76 11.79
C LEU A 84 4.06 3.92 12.05
N LYS A 85 3.55 5.11 12.39
CA LYS A 85 4.37 6.29 12.70
C LYS A 85 5.25 6.06 13.94
N LEU A 86 4.70 5.50 15.00
CA LEU A 86 5.46 5.12 16.19
C LEU A 86 6.52 4.07 15.85
N ALA A 87 6.18 3.06 15.08
CA ALA A 87 7.13 2.01 14.67
C ALA A 87 8.25 2.56 13.76
N ALA A 88 7.93 3.43 12.79
CA ALA A 88 8.92 4.07 11.93
C ALA A 88 9.92 4.95 12.72
N LEU A 89 9.48 5.54 13.82
CA LEU A 89 10.36 6.28 14.74
C LEU A 89 11.13 5.38 15.72
N GLY A 90 10.92 4.06 15.70
CA GLY A 90 11.53 3.12 16.65
C GLY A 90 10.94 3.16 18.07
N LEU A 91 9.72 3.70 18.22
CA LEU A 91 9.01 3.88 19.48
C LEU A 91 8.00 2.78 19.78
N ALA A 92 7.78 1.88 18.83
CA ALA A 92 6.93 0.70 18.93
C ALA A 92 7.44 -0.42 18.03
N GLU A 93 6.94 -1.63 18.23
CA GLU A 93 7.18 -2.75 17.32
C GLU A 93 6.51 -2.49 15.96
N VAL A 94 7.12 -3.01 14.89
CA VAL A 94 6.54 -2.94 13.54
C VAL A 94 5.30 -3.83 13.50
N PRO A 95 4.11 -3.30 13.20
CA PRO A 95 2.90 -4.12 13.13
C PRO A 95 2.94 -5.05 11.91
N ASP A 96 2.32 -6.24 12.03
CA ASP A 96 2.23 -7.21 10.93
C ASP A 96 1.40 -6.69 9.74
N ALA A 97 0.49 -5.77 9.99
CA ALA A 97 -0.33 -5.11 8.97
C ALA A 97 -0.67 -3.67 9.37
N PRO A 98 -0.83 -2.76 8.40
CA PRO A 98 -1.32 -1.42 8.66
C PRO A 98 -2.81 -1.45 9.03
N PRO A 99 -3.33 -0.45 9.77
CA PRO A 99 -4.76 -0.32 9.97
C PRO A 99 -5.48 -0.19 8.61
N ALA A 100 -6.53 -0.99 8.38
CA ALA A 100 -7.28 -0.98 7.12
C ALA A 100 -7.91 0.40 6.81
N ALA A 101 -8.34 1.14 7.83
CA ALA A 101 -8.89 2.47 7.66
C ALA A 101 -7.83 3.47 7.16
N TYR A 102 -6.58 3.34 7.61
CA TYR A 102 -5.47 4.15 7.13
C TYR A 102 -5.22 3.92 5.63
N VAL A 103 -5.09 2.65 5.21
CA VAL A 103 -4.85 2.29 3.82
C VAL A 103 -6.01 2.75 2.93
N ARG A 104 -7.26 2.50 3.37
CA ARG A 104 -8.46 2.98 2.67
C ARG A 104 -8.44 4.50 2.49
N GLY A 105 -8.25 5.25 3.57
CA GLY A 105 -8.24 6.71 3.53
C GLY A 105 -7.16 7.27 2.62
N LEU A 106 -5.98 6.63 2.57
CA LEU A 106 -4.89 7.00 1.68
C LEU A 106 -5.32 6.90 0.20
N PHE A 107 -5.97 5.78 -0.19
CA PHE A 107 -6.38 5.54 -1.57
C PHE A 107 -7.66 6.27 -1.97
N ASP A 108 -8.62 6.46 -1.05
CA ASP A 108 -9.82 7.27 -1.32
C ASP A 108 -9.44 8.73 -1.64
N ASP A 109 -8.52 9.35 -0.91
CA ASP A 109 -8.02 10.71 -1.18
C ASP A 109 -7.22 10.80 -2.48
N TYR A 110 -6.56 9.71 -2.86
CA TYR A 110 -5.66 9.67 -4.01
C TYR A 110 -6.36 9.29 -5.31
N ALA A 111 -7.55 8.66 -5.24
CA ALA A 111 -8.25 8.08 -6.39
C ALA A 111 -8.44 9.06 -7.56
N ASP A 112 -8.77 10.33 -7.29
CA ASP A 112 -9.01 11.35 -8.32
C ASP A 112 -7.79 11.68 -9.18
N ARG A 113 -6.59 11.51 -8.64
CA ARG A 113 -5.32 11.84 -9.29
C ARG A 113 -4.47 10.61 -9.59
N PHE A 114 -4.98 9.42 -9.22
CA PHE A 114 -4.20 8.19 -9.18
C PHE A 114 -3.54 7.86 -10.52
N GLU A 115 -4.29 7.79 -11.61
CA GLU A 115 -3.74 7.40 -12.91
C GLU A 115 -2.75 8.44 -13.46
N THR A 116 -3.09 9.74 -13.40
CA THR A 116 -2.20 10.79 -13.89
C THR A 116 -0.93 10.88 -13.05
N ALA A 117 -1.07 10.89 -11.72
CA ALA A 117 0.08 10.99 -10.82
C ALA A 117 0.96 9.75 -10.85
N LEU A 118 0.38 8.54 -10.89
CA LEU A 118 1.16 7.29 -10.92
C LEU A 118 1.92 7.10 -12.24
N VAL A 119 1.24 7.24 -13.37
CA VAL A 119 1.84 6.90 -14.67
C VAL A 119 2.73 8.02 -15.18
N GLU A 120 2.29 9.30 -15.05
CA GLU A 120 3.02 10.44 -15.60
C GLU A 120 4.07 10.99 -14.63
N ASP A 121 3.74 11.12 -13.32
CA ASP A 121 4.63 11.77 -12.35
C ASP A 121 5.59 10.79 -11.67
N LEU A 122 5.13 9.57 -11.34
CA LEU A 122 5.91 8.58 -10.60
C LEU A 122 6.55 7.50 -11.49
N GLY A 123 6.30 7.49 -12.80
CA GLY A 123 6.84 6.48 -13.70
C GLY A 123 6.51 5.05 -13.26
N TYR A 124 5.29 4.82 -12.81
CA TYR A 124 4.83 3.53 -12.28
C TYR A 124 4.86 2.43 -13.33
N ARG A 125 5.54 1.33 -13.05
CA ARG A 125 5.82 0.26 -14.03
C ARG A 125 5.40 -1.14 -13.57
N ALA A 126 4.98 -1.34 -12.32
CA ALA A 126 4.74 -2.67 -11.77
C ALA A 126 3.83 -3.56 -12.63
N PRO A 127 2.69 -3.11 -13.20
CA PRO A 127 1.84 -3.95 -14.04
C PRO A 127 2.55 -4.45 -15.30
N TRP A 128 3.35 -3.61 -15.96
CA TRP A 128 4.09 -4.01 -17.16
C TRP A 128 5.23 -4.97 -16.82
N LEU A 129 5.95 -4.73 -15.74
CA LEU A 129 7.01 -5.63 -15.26
C LEU A 129 6.46 -7.02 -14.91
N ILE A 130 5.29 -7.07 -14.26
CA ILE A 130 4.58 -8.33 -14.00
C ILE A 130 4.21 -9.02 -15.32
N ALA A 131 3.61 -8.30 -16.26
CA ALA A 131 3.19 -8.87 -17.55
C ALA A 131 4.37 -9.40 -18.35
N ASP A 132 5.48 -8.66 -18.41
CA ASP A 132 6.72 -9.07 -19.08
C ASP A 132 7.33 -10.33 -18.44
N LEU A 133 7.30 -10.41 -17.10
CA LEU A 133 7.81 -11.58 -16.38
C LEU A 133 6.94 -12.82 -16.61
N ILE A 134 5.61 -12.65 -16.63
CA ILE A 134 4.66 -13.72 -16.98
C ILE A 134 4.92 -14.21 -18.42
N ASP A 135 5.18 -13.30 -19.38
CA ASP A 135 5.46 -13.67 -20.76
C ASP A 135 6.76 -14.47 -20.93
N ARG A 136 7.77 -14.19 -20.11
CA ARG A 136 9.01 -14.99 -20.12
C ARG A 136 8.82 -16.37 -19.54
N VAL A 137 8.06 -16.48 -18.44
CA VAL A 137 7.76 -17.77 -17.80
C VAL A 137 6.81 -18.62 -18.65
N ARG A 138 5.82 -17.98 -19.30
CA ARG A 138 4.78 -18.67 -20.08
C ARG A 138 4.42 -17.86 -21.33
N PRO A 139 5.24 -17.91 -22.39
CA PRO A 139 5.06 -17.11 -23.60
C PRO A 139 3.69 -17.28 -24.25
N GLY A 140 2.97 -16.17 -24.47
CA GLY A 140 1.68 -16.17 -25.12
C GLY A 140 0.55 -16.86 -24.34
N ALA A 141 0.72 -17.08 -23.05
CA ALA A 141 -0.31 -17.72 -22.23
C ALA A 141 -1.59 -16.89 -22.15
N SER A 142 -2.72 -17.57 -22.20
CA SER A 142 -4.03 -17.08 -21.82
C SER A 142 -4.52 -17.83 -20.57
N PHE A 143 -5.33 -17.17 -19.77
CA PHE A 143 -5.82 -17.64 -18.50
C PHE A 143 -7.35 -17.61 -18.51
N ALA A 144 -8.01 -18.66 -18.06
CA ALA A 144 -9.46 -18.67 -17.96
C ALA A 144 -9.93 -17.78 -16.81
N ARG A 145 -9.22 -17.81 -15.68
CA ARG A 145 -9.60 -17.06 -14.46
C ARG A 145 -8.40 -16.32 -13.88
N GLY A 146 -8.52 -14.99 -13.80
CA GLY A 146 -7.54 -14.14 -13.14
C GLY A 146 -8.12 -13.46 -11.91
N LEU A 147 -7.26 -13.23 -10.92
CA LEU A 147 -7.54 -12.45 -9.73
C LEU A 147 -6.51 -11.35 -9.59
N ASP A 148 -6.97 -10.11 -9.42
CA ASP A 148 -6.17 -8.93 -9.20
C ASP A 148 -6.37 -8.44 -7.76
N LEU A 149 -5.39 -8.70 -6.90
CA LEU A 149 -5.40 -8.30 -5.49
C LEU A 149 -4.93 -6.84 -5.39
N GLY A 150 -5.73 -5.99 -4.72
CA GLY A 150 -5.50 -4.55 -4.68
C GLY A 150 -5.54 -3.94 -6.08
N CYS A 151 -6.64 -4.18 -6.80
CA CYS A 151 -6.76 -3.87 -8.22
C CYS A 151 -6.71 -2.37 -8.55
N GLY A 152 -6.86 -1.49 -7.55
CA GLY A 152 -6.89 -0.04 -7.74
C GLY A 152 -7.91 0.37 -8.81
N THR A 153 -7.46 1.18 -9.77
CA THR A 153 -8.28 1.63 -10.91
C THR A 153 -8.38 0.59 -12.05
N GLY A 154 -7.72 -0.56 -11.92
CA GLY A 154 -7.77 -1.64 -12.90
C GLY A 154 -6.65 -1.63 -13.95
N LEU A 155 -5.51 -1.03 -13.64
CA LEU A 155 -4.38 -0.91 -14.58
C LEU A 155 -3.79 -2.28 -14.93
N MET A 156 -3.70 -3.22 -13.98
CA MET A 156 -3.21 -4.58 -14.23
C MET A 156 -4.13 -5.32 -15.23
N ALA A 157 -5.45 -5.23 -15.06
CA ALA A 157 -6.42 -5.82 -15.99
C ALA A 157 -6.35 -5.19 -17.40
N GLU A 158 -6.03 -3.89 -17.51
CA GLU A 158 -5.79 -3.27 -18.81
C GLU A 158 -4.54 -3.81 -19.49
N VAL A 159 -3.43 -3.95 -18.75
CA VAL A 159 -2.16 -4.49 -19.28
C VAL A 159 -2.32 -5.95 -19.72
N LEU A 160 -3.11 -6.75 -19.00
CA LEU A 160 -3.38 -8.15 -19.35
C LEU A 160 -4.64 -8.35 -20.23
N LYS A 161 -5.17 -7.28 -20.83
CA LYS A 161 -6.36 -7.34 -21.68
C LYS A 161 -6.22 -8.33 -22.82
N GLY A 162 -7.25 -9.17 -22.96
CA GLY A 162 -7.28 -10.24 -23.98
C GLY A 162 -6.48 -11.49 -23.62
N ARG A 163 -5.83 -11.50 -22.44
CA ARG A 163 -5.09 -12.67 -21.93
C ARG A 163 -5.85 -13.42 -20.83
N ILE A 164 -6.84 -12.79 -20.22
CA ILE A 164 -7.67 -13.37 -19.16
C ILE A 164 -9.13 -13.31 -19.61
N GLU A 165 -9.85 -14.45 -19.55
CA GLU A 165 -11.27 -14.51 -19.95
C GLU A 165 -12.19 -13.91 -18.86
N HIS A 166 -11.95 -14.27 -17.59
CA HIS A 166 -12.72 -13.82 -16.44
C HIS A 166 -11.79 -13.21 -15.40
N VAL A 167 -11.88 -11.91 -15.22
CA VAL A 167 -11.07 -11.18 -14.23
C VAL A 167 -11.91 -10.83 -13.02
N SER A 168 -11.45 -11.24 -11.84
CA SER A 168 -11.96 -10.76 -10.54
C SER A 168 -10.95 -9.80 -9.93
N GLY A 169 -11.43 -8.81 -9.17
CA GLY A 169 -10.55 -7.89 -8.45
C GLY A 169 -11.11 -7.53 -7.08
N CYS A 170 -10.23 -7.19 -6.16
CA CYS A 170 -10.59 -6.59 -4.88
C CYS A 170 -9.68 -5.42 -4.55
N ASP A 171 -10.22 -4.44 -3.84
CA ASP A 171 -9.49 -3.31 -3.29
C ASP A 171 -10.16 -2.84 -1.99
N LEU A 172 -9.39 -2.26 -1.07
CA LEU A 172 -9.91 -1.69 0.17
C LEU A 172 -10.71 -0.40 -0.04
N SER A 173 -10.38 0.34 -1.11
CA SER A 173 -10.97 1.65 -1.42
C SER A 173 -12.22 1.49 -2.29
N PRO A 174 -13.41 1.93 -1.83
CA PRO A 174 -14.61 2.01 -2.64
C PRO A 174 -14.43 2.93 -3.87
N GLU A 175 -13.65 4.01 -3.73
CA GLU A 175 -13.38 4.95 -4.81
C GLU A 175 -12.55 4.30 -5.92
N MET A 176 -11.55 3.49 -5.57
CA MET A 176 -10.77 2.70 -6.52
C MET A 176 -11.66 1.70 -7.26
N ILE A 177 -12.50 0.95 -6.53
CA ILE A 177 -13.45 -0.01 -7.11
C ILE A 177 -14.40 0.70 -8.09
N GLY A 178 -14.95 1.86 -7.74
CA GLY A 178 -15.82 2.63 -8.62
C GLY A 178 -15.13 3.00 -9.96
N ARG A 179 -13.85 3.31 -9.94
CA ARG A 179 -13.04 3.58 -11.14
C ARG A 179 -12.77 2.31 -11.95
N ALA A 180 -12.42 1.23 -11.28
CA ALA A 180 -12.23 -0.06 -11.94
C ALA A 180 -13.52 -0.54 -12.64
N GLU A 181 -14.69 -0.35 -12.02
CA GLU A 181 -16.01 -0.62 -12.60
C GLU A 181 -16.27 0.19 -13.88
N ALA A 182 -15.93 1.49 -13.86
CA ALA A 182 -16.08 2.36 -15.02
C ALA A 182 -15.23 1.88 -16.21
N GLY A 183 -14.09 1.25 -15.95
CA GLY A 183 -13.21 0.64 -16.96
C GLY A 183 -13.79 -0.62 -17.63
N ARG A 184 -14.79 -1.27 -17.03
CA ARG A 184 -15.47 -2.48 -17.53
C ARG A 184 -14.54 -3.64 -17.91
N ARG A 185 -13.47 -3.83 -17.12
CA ARG A 185 -12.44 -4.87 -17.38
C ARG A 185 -12.62 -6.09 -16.50
N TYR A 186 -13.40 -5.97 -15.42
CA TYR A 186 -13.66 -7.03 -14.46
C TYR A 186 -15.07 -7.58 -14.58
N GLN A 187 -15.24 -8.88 -14.38
CA GLN A 187 -16.53 -9.53 -14.22
C GLN A 187 -17.01 -9.52 -12.77
N ARG A 188 -16.07 -9.42 -11.82
CA ARG A 188 -16.37 -9.32 -10.40
C ARG A 188 -15.42 -8.33 -9.74
N LEU A 189 -15.96 -7.35 -9.04
CA LEU A 189 -15.21 -6.41 -8.19
C LEU A 189 -15.80 -6.43 -6.78
N VAL A 190 -14.94 -6.40 -5.77
CA VAL A 190 -15.36 -6.44 -4.36
C VAL A 190 -14.53 -5.45 -3.55
N VAL A 191 -15.21 -4.62 -2.74
CA VAL A 191 -14.54 -3.80 -1.73
C VAL A 191 -14.18 -4.71 -0.55
N ALA A 192 -12.93 -5.14 -0.50
CA ALA A 192 -12.39 -6.01 0.56
C ALA A 192 -10.87 -5.94 0.59
N ASP A 193 -10.27 -6.27 1.72
CA ASP A 193 -8.86 -6.62 1.75
C ASP A 193 -8.61 -7.99 1.09
N ALA A 194 -7.36 -8.21 0.66
CA ALA A 194 -6.97 -9.41 -0.07
C ALA A 194 -7.25 -10.71 0.70
N ALA A 195 -6.98 -10.73 2.02
CA ALA A 195 -7.16 -11.92 2.84
C ALA A 195 -8.65 -12.25 3.02
N THR A 196 -9.49 -11.25 3.28
CA THR A 196 -10.95 -11.39 3.38
C THR A 196 -11.54 -11.88 2.06
N PHE A 197 -11.09 -11.32 0.92
CA PHE A 197 -11.54 -11.76 -0.39
C PHE A 197 -11.19 -13.23 -0.64
N LEU A 198 -9.93 -13.62 -0.42
CA LEU A 198 -9.46 -15.00 -0.62
C LEU A 198 -10.19 -16.00 0.28
N ALA A 199 -10.46 -15.64 1.54
CA ALA A 199 -11.21 -16.49 2.45
C ALA A 199 -12.65 -16.78 1.97
N ALA A 200 -13.27 -15.80 1.29
CA ALA A 200 -14.64 -15.91 0.76
C ALA A 200 -14.71 -16.42 -0.69
N ALA A 201 -13.57 -16.63 -1.36
CA ALA A 201 -13.52 -17.09 -2.75
C ALA A 201 -13.64 -18.62 -2.82
N ASP A 202 -14.56 -19.12 -3.63
CA ASP A 202 -14.73 -20.56 -3.90
C ASP A 202 -13.98 -21.01 -5.17
N ASP A 203 -13.44 -20.08 -5.94
CA ASP A 203 -12.89 -20.32 -7.27
C ASP A 203 -11.37 -20.56 -7.24
N GLY A 204 -10.89 -21.49 -8.07
CA GLY A 204 -9.48 -21.62 -8.39
C GLY A 204 -9.08 -20.62 -9.49
N TYR A 205 -7.93 -19.97 -9.37
CA TYR A 205 -7.43 -18.98 -10.30
C TYR A 205 -6.20 -19.51 -11.05
N ASP A 206 -6.17 -19.30 -12.38
CA ASP A 206 -5.00 -19.65 -13.20
C ASP A 206 -3.90 -18.59 -13.09
N LEU A 207 -4.29 -17.36 -12.75
CA LEU A 207 -3.38 -16.26 -12.52
C LEU A 207 -3.88 -15.42 -11.34
N VAL A 208 -3.02 -15.20 -10.35
CA VAL A 208 -3.22 -14.20 -9.29
C VAL A 208 -2.15 -13.13 -9.44
N THR A 209 -2.55 -11.85 -9.44
CA THR A 209 -1.63 -10.71 -9.50
C THR A 209 -1.76 -9.82 -8.27
N ALA A 210 -0.64 -9.19 -7.86
CA ALA A 210 -0.61 -8.16 -6.81
C ALA A 210 0.47 -7.12 -7.15
N ALA A 211 0.06 -6.07 -7.90
CA ALA A 211 0.95 -5.04 -8.40
C ALA A 211 1.03 -3.86 -7.43
N ASP A 212 2.15 -3.69 -6.74
CA ASP A 212 2.44 -2.62 -5.77
C ASP A 212 1.46 -2.54 -4.58
N VAL A 213 0.94 -3.69 -4.18
CA VAL A 213 -0.04 -3.86 -3.08
C VAL A 213 0.65 -4.31 -1.80
N LEU A 214 1.62 -5.23 -1.92
CA LEU A 214 2.26 -5.87 -0.77
C LEU A 214 3.09 -4.89 0.07
N VAL A 215 3.37 -3.72 -0.44
CA VAL A 215 3.95 -2.60 0.32
C VAL A 215 3.03 -2.08 1.43
N TYR A 216 1.73 -2.43 1.37
CA TYR A 216 0.72 -2.19 2.41
C TYR A 216 0.32 -3.48 3.12
N VAL A 217 1.11 -4.54 2.97
CA VAL A 217 0.96 -5.80 3.70
C VAL A 217 2.30 -6.09 4.39
N GLY A 218 2.33 -6.03 5.70
CA GLY A 218 3.56 -6.26 6.46
C GLY A 218 3.99 -7.73 6.38
N ALA A 219 3.45 -8.58 7.25
CA ALA A 219 3.74 -10.00 7.23
C ALA A 219 2.98 -10.70 6.09
N LEU A 220 3.72 -11.41 5.22
CA LEU A 220 3.16 -12.14 4.08
C LEU A 220 2.76 -13.58 4.45
N ASP A 221 3.07 -13.99 5.67
CA ASP A 221 2.92 -15.36 6.17
C ASP A 221 1.46 -15.84 6.22
N THR A 222 0.49 -14.93 6.24
CA THR A 222 -0.94 -15.26 6.18
C THR A 222 -1.53 -15.14 4.78
N LEU A 223 -1.02 -14.21 3.98
CA LEU A 223 -1.56 -13.94 2.65
C LEU A 223 -1.12 -15.00 1.64
N PHE A 224 0.14 -15.41 1.65
CA PHE A 224 0.66 -16.34 0.64
C PHE A 224 0.04 -17.74 0.74
N PRO A 225 -0.19 -18.33 1.93
CA PRO A 225 -0.98 -19.56 2.04
C PRO A 225 -2.41 -19.39 1.50
N ALA A 226 -3.06 -18.25 1.79
CA ALA A 226 -4.42 -18.00 1.27
C ALA A 226 -4.45 -17.88 -0.26
N VAL A 227 -3.40 -17.32 -0.87
CA VAL A 227 -3.24 -17.31 -2.35
C VAL A 227 -3.02 -18.73 -2.87
N ALA A 228 -2.13 -19.51 -2.23
CA ALA A 228 -1.86 -20.88 -2.63
C ALA A 228 -3.13 -21.75 -2.62
N ASP A 229 -3.97 -21.63 -1.59
CA ASP A 229 -5.23 -22.35 -1.48
C ASP A 229 -6.24 -22.03 -2.61
N ARG A 230 -6.09 -20.88 -3.26
CA ARG A 230 -6.96 -20.42 -4.36
C ARG A 230 -6.33 -20.52 -5.74
N LEU A 231 -5.06 -20.89 -5.82
CA LEU A 231 -4.36 -21.04 -7.07
C LEU A 231 -4.71 -22.40 -7.69
N ALA A 232 -5.04 -22.44 -8.97
CA ALA A 232 -5.21 -23.68 -9.72
C ALA A 232 -3.88 -24.47 -9.76
N PRO A 233 -3.88 -25.80 -9.97
CA PRO A 233 -2.67 -26.62 -9.93
C PRO A 233 -1.50 -26.09 -10.78
N ASP A 234 -1.78 -25.57 -11.99
CA ASP A 234 -0.80 -24.96 -12.89
C ASP A 234 -0.85 -23.42 -12.87
N GLY A 235 -1.54 -22.85 -11.89
CA GLY A 235 -1.71 -21.41 -11.75
C GLY A 235 -0.42 -20.68 -11.44
N LEU A 236 -0.36 -19.41 -11.80
CA LEU A 236 0.74 -18.51 -11.50
C LEU A 236 0.30 -17.44 -10.47
N PHE A 237 1.16 -17.19 -9.50
CA PHE A 237 1.09 -16.02 -8.63
C PHE A 237 2.21 -15.05 -9.00
N SER A 238 1.87 -13.84 -9.46
CA SER A 238 2.84 -12.82 -9.82
C SER A 238 2.60 -11.53 -9.06
N PHE A 239 3.65 -11.00 -8.43
CA PHE A 239 3.53 -9.85 -7.56
C PHE A 239 4.81 -9.01 -7.52
N THR A 240 4.70 -7.82 -6.93
CA THR A 240 5.85 -6.99 -6.60
C THR A 240 5.90 -6.69 -5.11
N VAL A 241 7.12 -6.54 -4.58
CA VAL A 241 7.40 -5.97 -3.26
C VAL A 241 8.48 -4.90 -3.39
N GLU A 242 8.48 -3.89 -2.51
CA GLU A 242 9.69 -3.06 -2.35
C GLU A 242 10.80 -3.91 -1.77
N GLU A 243 12.00 -3.83 -2.35
CA GLU A 243 13.16 -4.60 -1.91
C GLU A 243 13.74 -4.00 -0.63
N ALA A 244 13.92 -4.82 0.40
CA ALA A 244 14.70 -4.47 1.60
C ALA A 244 16.14 -4.98 1.47
N ASP A 245 17.10 -4.19 1.97
CA ASP A 245 18.50 -4.62 2.04
C ASP A 245 18.77 -5.68 3.13
N SER A 246 17.79 -5.94 3.99
CA SER A 246 17.83 -6.93 5.07
C SER A 246 17.10 -8.22 4.67
N ASP A 247 17.40 -9.32 5.39
CA ASP A 247 16.78 -10.63 5.18
C ASP A 247 15.33 -10.76 5.70
N GLY A 248 14.70 -9.65 6.09
CA GLY A 248 13.41 -9.65 6.74
C GLY A 248 12.42 -8.65 6.19
N LEU A 249 11.46 -8.30 7.03
CA LEU A 249 10.48 -7.24 6.82
C LEU A 249 10.99 -5.94 7.42
N VAL A 250 10.86 -4.85 6.68
CA VAL A 250 11.24 -3.49 7.12
C VAL A 250 10.09 -2.53 6.87
N LEU A 251 9.73 -1.74 7.88
CA LEU A 251 8.87 -0.57 7.71
C LEU A 251 9.75 0.65 7.41
N ARG A 252 9.50 1.29 6.27
CA ARG A 252 10.22 2.50 5.85
C ARG A 252 9.62 3.77 6.44
N ASP A 253 10.34 4.87 6.40
CA ASP A 253 9.85 6.21 6.79
C ASP A 253 8.63 6.65 5.95
N SER A 254 8.45 6.09 4.75
CA SER A 254 7.25 6.27 3.91
C SER A 254 6.02 5.55 4.44
N LEU A 255 6.10 4.84 5.57
CA LEU A 255 5.09 3.96 6.15
C LEU A 255 4.68 2.81 5.23
N ARG A 256 5.53 2.45 4.27
CA ARG A 256 5.40 1.27 3.42
C ARG A 256 6.35 0.17 3.89
N TYR A 257 5.94 -1.07 3.67
CA TYR A 257 6.76 -2.23 3.98
C TYR A 257 7.66 -2.58 2.81
N ALA A 258 8.89 -2.94 3.12
CA ALA A 258 9.84 -3.52 2.19
C ALA A 258 10.22 -4.92 2.67
N HIS A 259 10.46 -5.84 1.74
CA HIS A 259 10.68 -7.25 2.02
C HIS A 259 12.01 -7.72 1.41
N GLY A 260 12.82 -8.40 2.21
CA GLY A 260 14.05 -9.04 1.74
C GLY A 260 13.75 -10.25 0.85
N GLU A 261 14.63 -10.52 -0.13
CA GLU A 261 14.44 -11.67 -1.04
C GLU A 261 14.38 -13.00 -0.28
N SER A 262 15.24 -13.19 0.71
CA SER A 262 15.27 -14.42 1.52
C SER A 262 13.97 -14.63 2.30
N TYR A 263 13.37 -13.54 2.84
CA TYR A 263 12.06 -13.58 3.47
C TYR A 263 10.97 -14.00 2.49
N VAL A 264 10.91 -13.36 1.32
CA VAL A 264 9.91 -13.66 0.27
C VAL A 264 10.00 -15.13 -0.16
N ARG A 265 11.22 -15.63 -0.43
CA ARG A 265 11.43 -17.05 -0.82
C ARG A 265 11.01 -18.01 0.28
N ARG A 266 11.33 -17.70 1.52
CA ARG A 266 10.95 -18.52 2.67
C ARG A 266 9.43 -18.63 2.81
N VAL A 267 8.74 -17.50 2.81
CA VAL A 267 7.27 -17.47 2.98
C VAL A 267 6.55 -18.14 1.82
N LEU A 268 7.04 -18.00 0.57
CA LEU A 268 6.52 -18.75 -0.58
C LEU A 268 6.68 -20.26 -0.37
N ALA A 269 7.86 -20.72 0.00
CA ALA A 269 8.12 -22.15 0.24
C ALA A 269 7.25 -22.71 1.38
N GLU A 270 7.09 -21.98 2.49
CA GLU A 270 6.19 -22.34 3.59
C GLU A 270 4.72 -22.43 3.16
N ALA A 271 4.32 -21.64 2.13
CA ALA A 271 3.01 -21.72 1.51
C ALA A 271 2.88 -22.79 0.41
N GLY A 272 3.92 -23.62 0.17
CA GLY A 272 3.94 -24.62 -0.89
C GLY A 272 4.08 -24.05 -2.30
N LEU A 273 4.64 -22.84 -2.41
CA LEU A 273 4.88 -22.13 -3.67
C LEU A 273 6.37 -22.06 -3.98
N ALA A 274 6.77 -22.46 -5.19
CA ALA A 274 8.12 -22.32 -5.69
C ALA A 274 8.26 -21.04 -6.53
N VAL A 275 9.35 -20.31 -6.34
CA VAL A 275 9.72 -19.20 -7.23
C VAL A 275 10.14 -19.77 -8.58
N VAL A 276 9.44 -19.37 -9.64
CA VAL A 276 9.76 -19.73 -11.02
C VAL A 276 10.75 -18.74 -11.61
N GLU A 277 10.49 -17.43 -11.40
CA GLU A 277 11.33 -16.35 -11.88
C GLU A 277 11.27 -15.18 -10.87
N LEU A 278 12.39 -14.47 -10.70
CA LEU A 278 12.50 -13.30 -9.85
C LEU A 278 13.45 -12.30 -10.49
N GLU A 279 13.00 -11.07 -10.59
CA GLU A 279 13.79 -9.95 -11.11
C GLU A 279 13.79 -8.77 -10.17
N ARG A 280 14.77 -7.89 -10.39
CA ARG A 280 14.89 -6.59 -9.72
C ARG A 280 14.77 -5.49 -10.74
N ASP A 281 13.86 -4.56 -10.50
CA ASP A 281 13.74 -3.34 -11.33
C ASP A 281 13.24 -2.17 -10.46
N THR A 282 13.21 -0.98 -11.04
CA THR A 282 12.55 0.19 -10.46
C THR A 282 11.05 0.07 -10.69
N LEU A 283 10.28 -0.04 -9.61
CA LEU A 283 8.82 -0.15 -9.67
C LEU A 283 8.16 1.20 -9.98
N ARG A 284 8.72 2.26 -9.39
CA ARG A 284 8.29 3.66 -9.52
C ARG A 284 9.36 4.60 -8.98
N PHE A 285 9.11 5.90 -9.08
CA PHE A 285 9.91 6.91 -8.38
C PHE A 285 9.10 7.51 -7.23
N ASP A 286 9.79 7.88 -6.15
CA ASP A 286 9.21 8.65 -5.04
C ASP A 286 10.13 9.85 -4.78
N ARG A 287 9.59 11.08 -4.90
CA ARG A 287 10.37 12.34 -4.80
C ARG A 287 11.62 12.36 -5.68
N GLY A 288 11.54 11.75 -6.86
CA GLY A 288 12.64 11.66 -7.81
C GLY A 288 13.65 10.53 -7.57
N GLU A 289 13.53 9.80 -6.46
CA GLU A 289 14.38 8.64 -6.15
C GLU A 289 13.74 7.34 -6.64
N PRO A 290 14.51 6.41 -7.23
CA PRO A 290 14.00 5.15 -7.73
C PRO A 290 13.65 4.21 -6.57
N ILE A 291 12.43 3.71 -6.55
CA ILE A 291 11.99 2.66 -5.63
C ILE A 291 12.25 1.31 -6.28
N ARG A 292 13.28 0.62 -5.80
CA ARG A 292 13.63 -0.72 -6.26
C ARG A 292 12.70 -1.75 -5.66
N GLY A 293 12.40 -2.78 -6.43
CA GLY A 293 11.59 -3.88 -5.95
C GLY A 293 11.94 -5.20 -6.60
N LEU A 294 11.36 -6.26 -6.02
CA LEU A 294 11.37 -7.60 -6.57
C LEU A 294 10.07 -7.81 -7.34
N ILE A 295 10.20 -8.33 -8.54
CA ILE A 295 9.09 -8.82 -9.36
C ILE A 295 9.20 -10.34 -9.34
N VAL A 296 8.16 -11.03 -8.94
CA VAL A 296 8.20 -12.47 -8.69
C VAL A 296 7.08 -13.17 -9.44
N VAL A 297 7.39 -14.31 -10.04
CA VAL A 297 6.41 -15.32 -10.47
C VAL A 297 6.65 -16.59 -9.68
N ALA A 298 5.63 -17.07 -9.01
CA ALA A 298 5.61 -18.31 -8.26
C ALA A 298 4.48 -19.23 -8.74
N ARG A 299 4.59 -20.53 -8.46
CA ARG A 299 3.56 -21.54 -8.69
C ARG A 299 3.62 -22.61 -7.62
N HIS A 300 2.64 -23.51 -7.56
CA HIS A 300 2.73 -24.68 -6.69
C HIS A 300 4.02 -25.45 -6.91
N GLU A 301 4.61 -25.93 -5.81
CA GLU A 301 5.65 -26.95 -5.89
C GLU A 301 5.02 -28.21 -6.48
N GLY A 302 5.64 -28.76 -7.56
CA GLY A 302 5.16 -29.94 -8.28
C GLY A 302 5.39 -31.24 -7.51
#